data_6b45aded76640714b700e95e89f3e4ef
#
_entry.id   6b45aded76640714b700e95e89f3e4ef
#
_cell.length_a   1.000
_cell.length_b   1.000
_cell.length_c   1.000
_cell.angle_alpha   90.00
_cell.angle_beta   90.00
_cell.angle_gamma   90.00
#
_symmetry.space_group_name_H-M   'P 1'
#
loop_
_entity.id
_entity.type
_entity.pdbx_description
1 polymer ?
#
loop_
_entity_poly.entity_id
_entity_poly.type
_entity_poly.pdbx_seq_one_letter_code
_entity_poly.pdbx_strand_id
1 'polypeptide(L)'
;DDSRVAYVEADAPVQAVGDQAGPTWGLDRIDQRDRNLDSNYHYDTTGAGVTAYIIDTGILLSHTEFGGRAVNGYDAVDGGSADDCNGHGTHVAGTVGGSTYGVAKAVRLVAVRVLNCQGSGTTSGVVAGIDWATTNHTGGPAVANMSLGGGASTALDDAVKRSIEDGITYGVAAGNGNMLGIAQNACNYSPARVPDALTVGATNSSDAKASWSN
;
A
#
# COMPACT_ATOMS: atom_id res chain seq x y z
N ASP A 1 -2.06 2.94 46.10
CA ASP A 1 -2.67 3.74 45.03
C ASP A 1 -2.34 5.22 45.29
N ASP A 2 -1.45 5.81 44.47
CA ASP A 2 -1.15 7.23 44.49
C ASP A 2 -1.98 7.90 43.41
N SER A 3 -2.88 8.80 43.79
CA SER A 3 -3.80 9.47 42.87
C SER A 3 -3.13 10.37 41.80
N ARG A 4 -1.82 10.57 41.92
CA ARG A 4 -0.99 11.29 40.94
C ARG A 4 -0.48 10.39 39.82
N VAL A 5 -0.59 9.05 39.99
CA VAL A 5 -0.15 8.07 39.01
C VAL A 5 -1.36 7.66 38.15
N ALA A 6 -1.31 7.97 36.86
CA ALA A 6 -2.40 7.67 35.93
C ALA A 6 -2.45 6.16 35.59
N TYR A 7 -1.30 5.54 35.40
CA TYR A 7 -1.15 4.10 35.15
C TYR A 7 0.27 3.65 35.49
N VAL A 8 0.46 2.35 35.63
CA VAL A 8 1.76 1.69 35.77
C VAL A 8 1.79 0.55 34.78
N GLU A 9 2.81 0.53 33.93
CA GLU A 9 3.06 -0.60 33.02
C GLU A 9 4.44 -1.21 33.29
N ALA A 10 4.64 -2.45 32.89
CA ALA A 10 5.93 -3.09 33.01
C ALA A 10 6.92 -2.47 32.02
N ASP A 11 8.12 -2.15 32.48
CA ASP A 11 9.20 -1.75 31.61
C ASP A 11 9.62 -2.93 30.72
N ALA A 12 9.60 -2.71 29.41
CA ALA A 12 9.92 -3.73 28.41
C ALA A 12 11.23 -3.37 27.69
N PRO A 13 12.06 -4.35 27.32
CA PRO A 13 13.27 -4.08 26.56
C PRO A 13 12.91 -3.52 25.20
N VAL A 14 13.51 -2.38 24.84
CA VAL A 14 13.47 -1.78 23.50
C VAL A 14 14.78 -2.12 22.81
N GLN A 15 14.73 -2.68 21.61
CA GLN A 15 15.90 -3.02 20.82
C GLN A 15 15.85 -2.27 19.49
N ALA A 16 17.02 -1.82 19.02
CA ALA A 16 17.18 -1.37 17.64
C ALA A 16 16.89 -2.56 16.69
N VAL A 17 16.01 -2.40 15.72
CA VAL A 17 15.43 -3.54 15.02
C VAL A 17 16.03 -3.76 13.64
N GLY A 18 16.37 -2.74 12.89
CA GLY A 18 17.03 -2.93 11.63
C GLY A 18 17.51 -1.64 10.98
N ASP A 19 18.68 -1.75 10.39
CA ASP A 19 19.25 -0.69 9.57
C ASP A 19 19.60 -1.26 8.19
N GLN A 20 19.25 -0.52 7.16
CA GLN A 20 19.70 -0.81 5.79
C GLN A 20 20.57 0.33 5.32
N ALA A 21 21.87 0.07 5.14
CA ALA A 21 22.80 1.03 4.56
C ALA A 21 22.60 1.15 3.05
N GLY A 22 22.74 2.38 2.53
CA GLY A 22 22.61 2.68 1.11
C GLY A 22 21.24 2.41 0.51
N PRO A 23 20.14 2.77 1.17
CA PRO A 23 18.79 2.59 0.63
C PRO A 23 18.55 3.52 -0.57
N THR A 24 17.44 3.31 -1.26
CA THR A 24 16.93 4.36 -2.17
C THR A 24 16.56 5.60 -1.37
N TRP A 25 16.64 6.78 -1.99
CA TRP A 25 16.35 8.06 -1.32
C TRP A 25 14.97 8.09 -0.64
N GLY A 26 14.00 7.38 -1.20
CA GLY A 26 12.64 7.33 -0.66
C GLY A 26 12.57 6.58 0.67
N LEU A 27 13.30 5.48 0.83
CA LEU A 27 13.39 4.76 2.09
C LEU A 27 14.13 5.59 3.15
N ASP A 28 15.28 6.17 2.79
CA ASP A 28 16.05 7.08 3.64
C ASP A 28 15.23 8.32 4.08
N ARG A 29 14.29 8.77 3.23
CA ARG A 29 13.46 9.95 3.53
C ARG A 29 12.35 9.67 4.53
N ILE A 30 11.75 8.49 4.52
CA ILE A 30 10.52 8.22 5.27
C ILE A 30 10.73 7.85 6.74
N ASP A 31 11.94 7.54 7.15
CA ASP A 31 12.27 7.15 8.53
C ASP A 31 12.72 8.31 9.41
N GLN A 32 12.80 9.51 8.86
CA GLN A 32 13.27 10.70 9.58
C GLN A 32 12.37 11.92 9.32
N ARG A 33 12.28 12.77 10.33
CA ARG A 33 11.43 13.97 10.26
C ARG A 33 12.03 15.04 9.34
N ASP A 34 13.32 15.27 9.45
CA ASP A 34 14.03 16.28 8.67
C ASP A 34 14.59 15.71 7.36
N ARG A 35 14.80 16.57 6.36
CA ARG A 35 15.30 16.16 5.03
C ARG A 35 16.82 15.89 5.00
N ASN A 36 17.49 15.85 6.11
CA ASN A 36 18.91 15.52 6.19
C ASN A 36 19.09 14.01 6.10
N LEU A 37 19.13 13.50 4.88
CA LEU A 37 19.29 12.07 4.61
C LEU A 37 20.65 11.59 5.14
N ASP A 38 20.67 10.46 5.86
CA ASP A 38 21.86 9.90 6.46
C ASP A 38 22.41 8.65 5.73
N SER A 39 21.78 8.30 4.61
CA SER A 39 22.09 7.14 3.79
C SER A 39 21.84 5.79 4.48
N ASN A 40 20.93 5.77 5.44
CA ASN A 40 20.40 4.58 6.09
C ASN A 40 18.88 4.59 6.03
N TYR A 41 18.28 3.40 6.14
CA TYR A 41 16.86 3.25 6.39
C TYR A 41 16.70 2.52 7.73
N HIS A 42 16.21 3.26 8.72
CA HIS A 42 15.97 2.76 10.06
C HIS A 42 14.51 2.30 10.19
N TYR A 43 14.30 1.10 10.72
CA TYR A 43 12.95 0.58 10.90
C TYR A 43 12.82 -0.23 12.19
N ASP A 44 11.78 0.06 12.94
CA ASP A 44 11.49 -0.61 14.21
C ASP A 44 10.82 -1.96 14.01
N THR A 45 10.15 -2.17 12.86
CA THR A 45 9.43 -3.40 12.54
C THR A 45 9.62 -3.77 11.08
N THR A 46 9.51 -5.08 10.81
CA THR A 46 9.62 -5.62 9.44
C THR A 46 8.27 -5.86 8.77
N GLY A 47 7.16 -5.63 9.49
CA GLY A 47 5.83 -6.02 9.03
C GLY A 47 5.58 -7.53 9.09
N ALA A 48 6.39 -8.29 9.83
CA ALA A 48 6.16 -9.72 10.04
C ALA A 48 4.80 -9.96 10.70
N GLY A 49 4.02 -10.91 10.17
CA GLY A 49 2.66 -11.20 10.64
C GLY A 49 1.57 -10.28 10.07
N VAL A 50 1.93 -9.25 9.30
CA VAL A 50 0.97 -8.39 8.60
C VAL A 50 0.73 -8.93 7.19
N THR A 51 -0.51 -8.87 6.72
CA THR A 51 -0.89 -9.14 5.32
C THR A 51 -1.10 -7.83 4.57
N ALA A 52 -0.42 -7.66 3.44
CA ALA A 52 -0.62 -6.55 2.52
C ALA A 52 -1.29 -7.05 1.23
N TYR A 53 -2.52 -6.63 0.98
CA TYR A 53 -3.24 -6.87 -0.26
C TYR A 53 -2.79 -5.83 -1.29
N ILE A 54 -2.24 -6.26 -2.41
CA ILE A 54 -1.85 -5.40 -3.54
C ILE A 54 -2.95 -5.52 -4.60
N ILE A 55 -3.85 -4.54 -4.59
CA ILE A 55 -5.00 -4.47 -5.51
C ILE A 55 -4.58 -3.68 -6.74
N ASP A 56 -4.10 -4.40 -7.79
CA ASP A 56 -3.38 -3.79 -8.91
C ASP A 56 -3.40 -4.71 -10.16
N THR A 57 -2.32 -4.74 -10.95
CA THR A 57 -2.13 -5.59 -12.13
C THR A 57 -1.72 -7.02 -11.82
N GLY A 58 -1.61 -7.38 -10.54
CA GLY A 58 -1.05 -8.64 -10.05
C GLY A 58 0.35 -8.45 -9.46
N ILE A 59 1.01 -9.56 -9.12
CA ILE A 59 2.40 -9.58 -8.65
C ILE A 59 3.14 -10.69 -9.40
N LEU A 60 4.34 -10.45 -9.90
CA LEU A 60 5.25 -11.51 -10.34
C LEU A 60 5.70 -12.30 -9.09
N LEU A 61 4.95 -13.35 -8.76
CA LEU A 61 5.08 -14.09 -7.49
C LEU A 61 6.47 -14.70 -7.28
N SER A 62 7.15 -15.04 -8.38
CA SER A 62 8.49 -15.63 -8.38
C SER A 62 9.63 -14.60 -8.24
N HIS A 63 9.32 -13.30 -8.15
CA HIS A 63 10.36 -12.26 -8.08
C HIS A 63 11.23 -12.43 -6.82
N THR A 64 12.55 -12.34 -6.99
CA THR A 64 13.53 -12.59 -5.92
C THR A 64 13.38 -11.66 -4.71
N GLU A 65 12.95 -10.42 -4.92
CA GLU A 65 12.66 -9.46 -3.84
C GLU A 65 11.62 -9.94 -2.83
N PHE A 66 10.76 -10.87 -3.22
CA PHE A 66 9.71 -11.34 -2.33
C PHE A 66 10.10 -12.59 -1.52
N GLY A 67 11.10 -13.36 -1.95
CA GLY A 67 11.58 -14.52 -1.22
C GLY A 67 10.48 -15.52 -0.81
N GLY A 68 9.45 -15.69 -1.65
CA GLY A 68 8.29 -16.55 -1.38
C GLY A 68 7.19 -15.92 -0.52
N ARG A 69 7.31 -14.64 -0.11
CA ARG A 69 6.29 -13.92 0.67
C ARG A 69 5.12 -13.40 -0.17
N ALA A 70 5.29 -13.30 -1.49
CA ALA A 70 4.21 -12.97 -2.42
C ALA A 70 3.44 -14.24 -2.77
N VAL A 71 2.12 -14.19 -2.60
CA VAL A 71 1.23 -15.31 -2.85
C VAL A 71 0.08 -14.91 -3.77
N ASN A 72 -0.42 -15.91 -4.52
CA ASN A 72 -1.62 -15.73 -5.31
C ASN A 72 -2.84 -15.48 -4.41
N GLY A 73 -3.64 -14.50 -4.74
CA GLY A 73 -4.90 -14.20 -4.09
C GLY A 73 -6.06 -14.36 -5.06
N TYR A 74 -6.42 -13.30 -5.76
CA TYR A 74 -7.61 -13.24 -6.61
C TYR A 74 -7.32 -12.57 -7.95
N ASP A 75 -7.93 -13.08 -8.99
CA ASP A 75 -7.91 -12.48 -10.33
C ASP A 75 -9.34 -12.17 -10.80
N ALA A 76 -9.66 -10.87 -10.88
CA ALA A 76 -10.93 -10.36 -11.38
C ALA A 76 -10.94 -10.12 -12.89
N VAL A 77 -9.82 -10.34 -13.58
CA VAL A 77 -9.66 -10.03 -15.01
C VAL A 77 -10.07 -11.21 -15.87
N ASP A 78 -9.49 -12.38 -15.60
CA ASP A 78 -9.76 -13.60 -16.38
C ASP A 78 -9.98 -14.84 -15.50
N GLY A 79 -9.96 -14.69 -14.17
CA GLY A 79 -10.24 -15.75 -13.20
C GLY A 79 -9.12 -16.77 -13.04
N GLY A 80 -7.92 -16.44 -13.52
CA GLY A 80 -6.74 -17.29 -13.45
C GLY A 80 -5.84 -17.00 -12.26
N SER A 81 -4.54 -16.93 -12.52
CA SER A 81 -3.54 -16.52 -11.56
C SER A 81 -3.43 -14.99 -11.51
N ALA A 82 -3.32 -14.44 -10.32
CA ALA A 82 -3.03 -13.03 -10.12
C ALA A 82 -1.55 -12.68 -10.41
N ASP A 83 -0.89 -13.46 -11.27
CA ASP A 83 0.47 -13.16 -11.72
C ASP A 83 0.48 -11.92 -12.64
N ASP A 84 1.52 -11.11 -12.52
CA ASP A 84 1.58 -9.81 -13.17
C ASP A 84 2.12 -9.92 -14.61
N CYS A 85 1.39 -9.38 -15.57
CA CYS A 85 1.80 -9.27 -16.96
C CYS A 85 2.03 -7.82 -17.43
N ASN A 86 1.91 -6.85 -16.53
CA ASN A 86 2.13 -5.43 -16.79
C ASN A 86 3.43 -4.93 -16.15
N GLY A 87 3.67 -5.28 -14.90
CA GLY A 87 4.80 -4.86 -14.09
C GLY A 87 4.47 -3.79 -13.03
N HIS A 88 3.35 -3.07 -13.15
CA HIS A 88 2.99 -2.01 -12.21
C HIS A 88 2.74 -2.57 -10.80
N GLY A 89 1.90 -3.59 -10.66
CA GLY A 89 1.60 -4.19 -9.35
C GLY A 89 2.81 -4.87 -8.71
N THR A 90 3.71 -5.46 -9.51
CA THR A 90 4.98 -6.00 -9.01
C THR A 90 5.88 -4.89 -8.46
N HIS A 91 5.97 -3.74 -9.13
CA HIS A 91 6.73 -2.59 -8.66
C HIS A 91 6.14 -2.03 -7.36
N VAL A 92 4.82 -1.89 -7.29
CA VAL A 92 4.09 -1.48 -6.08
C VAL A 92 4.36 -2.46 -4.93
N ALA A 93 4.23 -3.77 -5.16
CA ALA A 93 4.55 -4.81 -4.17
C ALA A 93 6.00 -4.72 -3.70
N GLY A 94 6.95 -4.42 -4.60
CA GLY A 94 8.36 -4.20 -4.28
C GLY A 94 8.56 -3.02 -3.35
N THR A 95 7.84 -1.92 -3.56
CA THR A 95 7.89 -0.73 -2.69
C THR A 95 7.28 -1.00 -1.32
N VAL A 96 6.20 -1.78 -1.24
CA VAL A 96 5.57 -2.16 0.03
C VAL A 96 6.43 -3.14 0.81
N GLY A 97 6.88 -4.23 0.16
CA GLY A 97 7.40 -5.39 0.88
C GLY A 97 8.58 -6.11 0.24
N GLY A 98 9.31 -5.49 -0.69
CA GLY A 98 10.55 -6.04 -1.20
C GLY A 98 11.63 -6.13 -0.13
N SER A 99 12.51 -7.12 -0.21
CA SER A 99 13.59 -7.31 0.76
C SER A 99 14.60 -6.17 0.73
N THR A 100 14.88 -5.63 -0.45
CA THR A 100 15.82 -4.52 -0.66
C THR A 100 15.11 -3.17 -0.74
N TYR A 101 14.05 -3.10 -1.54
CA TYR A 101 13.39 -1.83 -1.90
C TYR A 101 12.11 -1.55 -1.11
N GLY A 102 11.64 -2.50 -0.31
CA GLY A 102 10.40 -2.40 0.43
C GLY A 102 10.54 -1.73 1.80
N VAL A 103 9.45 -1.09 2.22
CA VAL A 103 9.30 -0.52 3.56
C VAL A 103 9.18 -1.63 4.61
N ALA A 104 8.29 -2.59 4.39
CA ALA A 104 7.96 -3.68 5.31
C ALA A 104 8.64 -4.99 4.86
N LYS A 105 9.89 -5.21 5.25
CA LYS A 105 10.80 -6.25 4.75
C LYS A 105 10.29 -7.69 4.89
N ALA A 106 9.38 -7.97 5.83
CA ALA A 106 8.86 -9.31 6.11
C ALA A 106 7.33 -9.41 6.00
N VAL A 107 6.66 -8.42 5.43
CA VAL A 107 5.23 -8.42 5.19
C VAL A 107 4.84 -9.55 4.21
N ARG A 108 3.69 -10.18 4.42
CA ARG A 108 3.10 -11.10 3.45
C ARG A 108 2.36 -10.30 2.38
N LEU A 109 2.69 -10.52 1.12
CA LEU A 109 2.08 -9.84 -0.02
C LEU A 109 1.05 -10.76 -0.67
N VAL A 110 -0.17 -10.28 -0.86
CA VAL A 110 -1.25 -11.03 -1.52
C VAL A 110 -1.62 -10.30 -2.82
N ALA A 111 -1.44 -10.97 -3.95
CA ALA A 111 -1.78 -10.42 -5.25
C ALA A 111 -3.31 -10.43 -5.46
N VAL A 112 -3.88 -9.26 -5.73
CA VAL A 112 -5.30 -9.10 -6.11
C VAL A 112 -5.32 -8.38 -7.45
N ARG A 113 -5.41 -9.15 -8.54
CA ARG A 113 -5.35 -8.64 -9.90
C ARG A 113 -6.72 -8.14 -10.33
N VAL A 114 -6.82 -6.83 -10.49
CA VAL A 114 -8.05 -6.13 -10.94
C VAL A 114 -7.82 -5.32 -12.22
N LEU A 115 -6.56 -5.19 -12.63
CA LEU A 115 -6.13 -4.52 -13.85
C LEU A 115 -5.46 -5.53 -14.79
N ASN A 116 -5.72 -5.40 -16.09
CA ASN A 116 -5.17 -6.28 -17.13
C ASN A 116 -3.71 -5.91 -17.49
N CYS A 117 -3.14 -6.60 -18.47
CA CYS A 117 -1.75 -6.37 -18.91
C CYS A 117 -1.50 -4.94 -19.47
N GLN A 118 -2.54 -4.19 -19.81
CA GLN A 118 -2.47 -2.81 -20.25
C GLN A 118 -2.66 -1.80 -19.08
N GLY A 119 -2.80 -2.30 -17.84
CA GLY A 119 -3.02 -1.47 -16.64
C GLY A 119 -4.45 -0.91 -16.56
N SER A 120 -5.41 -1.54 -17.20
CA SER A 120 -6.81 -1.10 -17.23
C SER A 120 -7.73 -2.14 -16.64
N GLY A 121 -8.80 -1.70 -15.98
CA GLY A 121 -9.81 -2.57 -15.38
C GLY A 121 -11.18 -1.91 -15.34
N THR A 122 -12.14 -2.61 -14.75
CA THR A 122 -13.50 -2.11 -14.57
C THR A 122 -13.77 -1.83 -13.09
N THR A 123 -14.67 -0.89 -12.80
CA THR A 123 -15.12 -0.63 -11.42
C THR A 123 -15.64 -1.90 -10.74
N SER A 124 -16.40 -2.72 -11.46
CA SER A 124 -16.91 -3.99 -10.93
C SER A 124 -15.80 -4.99 -10.61
N GLY A 125 -14.75 -5.07 -11.44
CA GLY A 125 -13.57 -5.91 -11.17
C GLY A 125 -12.80 -5.44 -9.94
N VAL A 126 -12.64 -4.12 -9.78
CA VAL A 126 -11.99 -3.55 -8.58
C VAL A 126 -12.81 -3.83 -7.33
N VAL A 127 -14.14 -3.63 -7.38
CA VAL A 127 -15.05 -3.96 -6.27
C VAL A 127 -14.96 -5.43 -5.92
N ALA A 128 -14.98 -6.34 -6.90
CA ALA A 128 -14.84 -7.78 -6.67
C ALA A 128 -13.51 -8.14 -5.98
N GLY A 129 -12.41 -7.47 -6.36
CA GLY A 129 -11.11 -7.63 -5.70
C GLY A 129 -11.11 -7.17 -4.24
N ILE A 130 -11.76 -6.04 -3.94
CA ILE A 130 -11.93 -5.52 -2.57
C ILE A 130 -12.79 -6.48 -1.75
N ASP A 131 -13.95 -6.89 -2.27
CA ASP A 131 -14.86 -7.80 -1.59
C ASP A 131 -14.18 -9.16 -1.31
N TRP A 132 -13.36 -9.65 -2.26
CA TRP A 132 -12.57 -10.85 -2.04
C TRP A 132 -11.54 -10.65 -0.91
N ALA A 133 -10.79 -9.55 -0.90
CA ALA A 133 -9.81 -9.25 0.16
C ALA A 133 -10.49 -9.20 1.52
N THR A 134 -11.64 -8.53 1.62
CA THR A 134 -12.44 -8.42 2.85
C THR A 134 -12.91 -9.81 3.32
N THR A 135 -13.48 -10.61 2.42
CA THR A 135 -13.99 -11.96 2.76
C THR A 135 -12.85 -12.92 3.18
N ASN A 136 -11.65 -12.73 2.65
CA ASN A 136 -10.48 -13.56 2.96
C ASN A 136 -9.60 -12.97 4.09
N HIS A 137 -10.00 -11.84 4.65
CA HIS A 137 -9.40 -11.31 5.86
C HIS A 137 -9.87 -12.13 7.07
N THR A 138 -8.98 -12.94 7.62
CA THR A 138 -9.30 -13.89 8.71
C THR A 138 -9.03 -13.33 10.12
N GLY A 139 -9.03 -12.01 10.24
CA GLY A 139 -8.79 -11.32 11.52
C GLY A 139 -7.33 -11.36 11.94
N GLY A 140 -6.58 -10.41 11.55
CA GLY A 140 -5.18 -10.18 11.88
C GLY A 140 -4.78 -8.83 11.30
N PRO A 141 -3.60 -8.30 11.58
CA PRO A 141 -3.21 -7.02 11.02
C PRO A 141 -3.12 -7.11 9.49
N ALA A 142 -3.90 -6.27 8.81
CA ALA A 142 -3.94 -6.23 7.36
C ALA A 142 -4.00 -4.80 6.82
N VAL A 143 -3.37 -4.61 5.66
CA VAL A 143 -3.40 -3.38 4.90
C VAL A 143 -3.72 -3.69 3.43
N ALA A 144 -4.30 -2.74 2.72
CA ALA A 144 -4.47 -2.82 1.27
C ALA A 144 -3.87 -1.59 0.60
N ASN A 145 -3.20 -1.80 -0.53
CA ASN A 145 -2.72 -0.73 -1.37
C ASN A 145 -3.49 -0.71 -2.69
N MET A 146 -3.97 0.48 -3.07
CA MET A 146 -4.64 0.74 -4.34
C MET A 146 -3.93 1.89 -5.06
N SER A 147 -2.91 1.56 -5.86
CA SER A 147 -2.22 2.51 -6.73
C SER A 147 -2.97 2.67 -8.07
N LEU A 148 -4.27 2.88 -7.97
CA LEU A 148 -5.21 3.00 -9.08
C LEU A 148 -6.30 4.03 -8.77
N GLY A 149 -7.04 4.44 -9.76
CA GLY A 149 -8.17 5.33 -9.58
C GLY A 149 -8.95 5.55 -10.87
N GLY A 150 -10.14 6.09 -10.70
CA GLY A 150 -11.04 6.40 -11.81
C GLY A 150 -11.99 7.53 -11.47
N GLY A 151 -12.98 7.77 -12.34
CA GLY A 151 -14.05 8.71 -12.05
C GLY A 151 -14.80 8.35 -10.77
N ALA A 152 -15.52 9.32 -10.20
CA ALA A 152 -16.30 9.15 -8.98
C ALA A 152 -17.26 7.95 -9.08
N SER A 153 -17.17 7.04 -8.12
CA SER A 153 -18.01 5.83 -8.04
C SER A 153 -18.38 5.52 -6.60
N THR A 154 -19.64 5.71 -6.26
CA THR A 154 -20.17 5.39 -4.93
C THR A 154 -20.02 3.90 -4.59
N ALA A 155 -20.21 3.01 -5.58
CA ALA A 155 -20.06 1.58 -5.36
C ALA A 155 -18.63 1.19 -4.97
N LEU A 156 -17.62 1.82 -5.59
CA LEU A 156 -16.22 1.61 -5.23
C LEU A 156 -15.90 2.19 -3.85
N ASP A 157 -16.36 3.40 -3.58
CA ASP A 157 -16.16 4.05 -2.28
C ASP A 157 -16.76 3.23 -1.13
N ASP A 158 -17.99 2.73 -1.32
CA ASP A 158 -18.68 1.92 -0.32
C ASP A 158 -18.00 0.54 -0.12
N ALA A 159 -17.43 -0.06 -1.17
CA ALA A 159 -16.66 -1.28 -1.03
C ALA A 159 -15.40 -1.06 -0.16
N VAL A 160 -14.66 0.03 -0.42
CA VAL A 160 -13.49 0.40 0.39
C VAL A 160 -13.89 0.66 1.85
N LYS A 161 -14.97 1.41 2.11
CA LYS A 161 -15.46 1.68 3.47
C LYS A 161 -15.79 0.40 4.23
N ARG A 162 -16.57 -0.51 3.62
CA ARG A 162 -16.88 -1.81 4.24
C ARG A 162 -15.65 -2.62 4.58
N SER A 163 -14.65 -2.58 3.71
CA SER A 163 -13.39 -3.29 3.94
C SER A 163 -12.56 -2.66 5.07
N ILE A 164 -12.62 -1.32 5.22
CA ILE A 164 -12.03 -0.61 6.35
C ILE A 164 -12.76 -0.97 7.65
N GLU A 165 -14.08 -1.02 7.63
CA GLU A 165 -14.91 -1.43 8.78
C GLU A 165 -14.62 -2.86 9.21
N ASP A 166 -14.23 -3.75 8.30
CA ASP A 166 -13.78 -5.12 8.57
C ASP A 166 -12.36 -5.18 9.19
N GLY A 167 -11.62 -4.07 9.19
CA GLY A 167 -10.31 -3.96 9.83
C GLY A 167 -9.11 -3.89 8.89
N ILE A 168 -9.31 -3.75 7.57
CA ILE A 168 -8.22 -3.56 6.61
C ILE A 168 -7.95 -2.06 6.42
N THR A 169 -6.74 -1.61 6.71
CA THR A 169 -6.34 -0.22 6.46
C THR A 169 -5.96 -0.01 4.99
N TYR A 170 -6.54 1.02 4.36
CA TYR A 170 -6.30 1.32 2.93
C TYR A 170 -5.38 2.51 2.71
N GLY A 171 -4.31 2.29 1.91
CA GLY A 171 -3.53 3.33 1.25
C GLY A 171 -3.95 3.45 -0.20
N VAL A 172 -4.38 4.63 -0.62
CA VAL A 172 -4.88 4.86 -1.98
C VAL A 172 -4.19 6.04 -2.64
N ALA A 173 -3.98 5.97 -3.95
CA ALA A 173 -3.35 7.06 -4.71
C ALA A 173 -4.30 8.26 -4.84
N ALA A 174 -3.80 9.47 -4.61
CA ALA A 174 -4.52 10.73 -4.88
C ALA A 174 -4.77 10.94 -6.38
N GLY A 175 -3.93 10.35 -7.22
CA GLY A 175 -3.96 10.47 -8.67
C GLY A 175 -2.83 11.34 -9.24
N ASN A 176 -2.66 11.23 -10.55
CA ASN A 176 -1.51 11.78 -11.29
C ASN A 176 -1.91 12.93 -12.22
N GLY A 177 -2.94 13.68 -11.88
CA GLY A 177 -3.44 14.77 -12.72
C GLY A 177 -4.28 14.29 -13.90
N ASN A 178 -4.60 15.23 -14.81
CA ASN A 178 -5.29 14.92 -16.06
C ASN A 178 -4.28 14.49 -17.16
N MET A 179 -4.79 14.23 -18.38
CA MET A 179 -3.95 13.83 -19.52
C MET A 179 -2.87 14.86 -19.93
N LEU A 180 -2.97 16.10 -19.44
CA LEU A 180 -1.97 17.15 -19.64
C LEU A 180 -0.97 17.23 -18.48
N GLY A 181 -1.02 16.31 -17.51
CA GLY A 181 -0.18 16.33 -16.32
C GLY A 181 -0.51 17.48 -15.35
N ILE A 182 -1.74 18.01 -15.40
CA ILE A 182 -2.19 19.07 -14.50
C ILE A 182 -2.90 18.43 -13.32
N ALA A 183 -2.43 18.73 -12.10
CA ALA A 183 -3.02 18.27 -10.85
C ALA A 183 -4.53 18.56 -10.78
N GLN A 184 -5.27 17.61 -10.25
CA GLN A 184 -6.72 17.69 -10.08
C GLN A 184 -7.07 17.62 -8.59
N ASN A 185 -8.33 17.84 -8.26
CA ASN A 185 -8.80 17.62 -6.90
C ASN A 185 -9.10 16.12 -6.69
N ALA A 186 -8.33 15.46 -5.82
CA ALA A 186 -8.49 14.04 -5.48
C ALA A 186 -9.92 13.70 -5.00
N CYS A 187 -10.64 14.64 -4.37
CA CYS A 187 -12.02 14.45 -3.92
C CYS A 187 -13.03 14.21 -5.07
N ASN A 188 -12.63 14.37 -6.32
CA ASN A 188 -13.46 14.10 -7.49
C ASN A 188 -13.24 12.69 -8.07
N TYR A 189 -12.37 11.87 -7.47
CA TYR A 189 -11.97 10.56 -7.98
C TYR A 189 -12.15 9.48 -6.93
N SER A 190 -12.48 8.26 -7.37
CA SER A 190 -12.56 7.08 -6.49
C SER A 190 -11.37 6.14 -6.76
N PRO A 191 -10.79 5.53 -5.72
CA PRO A 191 -11.15 5.59 -4.29
C PRO A 191 -10.54 6.78 -3.53
N ALA A 192 -9.80 7.70 -4.18
CA ALA A 192 -9.09 8.81 -3.55
C ALA A 192 -9.95 9.69 -2.64
N ARG A 193 -11.26 9.78 -2.93
CA ARG A 193 -12.24 10.60 -2.17
C ARG A 193 -12.81 9.91 -0.92
N VAL A 194 -12.44 8.66 -0.64
CA VAL A 194 -12.91 7.94 0.55
C VAL A 194 -12.26 8.53 1.80
N PRO A 195 -13.00 9.14 2.73
CA PRO A 195 -12.40 9.88 3.83
C PRO A 195 -11.72 8.99 4.87
N ASP A 196 -12.10 7.71 4.94
CA ASP A 196 -11.55 6.74 5.88
C ASP A 196 -10.26 6.07 5.36
N ALA A 197 -9.92 6.29 4.08
CA ALA A 197 -8.68 5.79 3.48
C ALA A 197 -7.55 6.83 3.61
N LEU A 198 -6.32 6.35 3.63
CA LEU A 198 -5.13 7.19 3.56
C LEU A 198 -4.87 7.57 2.10
N THR A 199 -5.32 8.75 1.68
CA THR A 199 -5.10 9.24 0.32
C THR A 199 -3.75 9.92 0.21
N VAL A 200 -2.88 9.39 -0.66
CA VAL A 200 -1.47 9.75 -0.74
C VAL A 200 -1.14 10.45 -2.06
N GLY A 201 -0.63 11.66 -1.96
CA GLY A 201 -0.03 12.41 -3.07
C GLY A 201 1.45 12.10 -3.25
N ALA A 202 2.07 12.71 -4.26
CA ALA A 202 3.48 12.50 -4.56
C ALA A 202 4.33 13.76 -4.31
N THR A 203 5.50 13.55 -3.72
CA THR A 203 6.56 14.54 -3.59
C THR A 203 7.83 14.09 -4.31
N ASN A 204 8.72 15.03 -4.59
CA ASN A 204 10.06 14.73 -5.08
C ASN A 204 11.08 14.67 -3.92
N SER A 205 12.34 14.40 -4.24
CA SER A 205 13.44 14.33 -3.26
C SER A 205 13.76 15.64 -2.52
N SER A 206 13.09 16.73 -2.88
CA SER A 206 13.18 18.02 -2.18
C SER A 206 11.96 18.31 -1.30
N ASP A 207 11.09 17.30 -1.08
CA ASP A 207 9.79 17.41 -0.40
C ASP A 207 8.78 18.34 -1.10
N ALA A 208 9.12 18.81 -2.29
CA ALA A 208 8.18 19.58 -3.07
C ALA A 208 7.11 18.68 -3.69
N LYS A 209 5.84 19.11 -3.63
CA LYS A 209 4.75 18.42 -4.32
C LYS A 209 5.08 18.25 -5.81
N ALA A 210 4.92 17.06 -6.34
CA ALA A 210 5.04 16.84 -7.78
C ALA A 210 3.95 17.61 -8.53
N SER A 211 4.32 18.28 -9.63
CA SER A 211 3.42 19.19 -10.35
C SER A 211 2.14 18.52 -10.85
N TRP A 212 2.21 17.24 -11.13
CA TRP A 212 1.12 16.39 -11.60
C TRP A 212 0.32 15.69 -10.46
N SER A 213 0.81 15.69 -9.22
CA SER A 213 0.10 15.03 -8.11
C SER A 213 -1.20 15.77 -7.76
N ASN A 214 -2.26 15.04 -7.70
CA ASN A 214 -3.52 15.51 -7.13
C ASN A 214 -3.39 15.84 -5.65
#